data_759b5df04886aed5cefb7c744ea6ad02
#
_entry.id   759b5df04886aed5cefb7c744ea6ad02
#
_cell.length_a   1.000
_cell.length_b   1.000
_cell.length_c   1.000
_cell.angle_alpha   90.00
_cell.angle_beta   90.00
_cell.angle_gamma   90.00
#
_symmetry.space_group_name_H-M   'P 1'
#
loop_
_entity.id
_entity.type
_entity.pdbx_description
1 polymer ?
#
loop_
_entity_poly.entity_id
_entity_poly.type
_entity_poly.pdbx_seq_one_letter_code
_entity_poly.pdbx_strand_id
1 'polypeptide(L)'
;MPASAGAQTQPAVIRIEMSEFAFRPAALTLTAGRPVRLVLVNEGQIAHQFETAYLRALPVRIVGDTLHAEMPGLEFIRLNPGGTARLEFVPRRKGRFVFACTIEGHREAGMRGVLEVR
;
A
#
# COMPACT_ATOMS: atom_id res chain seq x y z
N MET A 1 -25.23 3.48 -17.21
CA MET A 1 -25.19 2.12 -17.61
C MET A 1 -24.57 1.26 -16.55
N PRO A 2 -25.25 0.25 -16.18
CA PRO A 2 -24.86 -0.57 -15.03
C PRO A 2 -23.46 -1.20 -15.14
N ALA A 3 -23.09 -1.65 -16.34
CA ALA A 3 -21.80 -2.30 -16.52
C ALA A 3 -20.62 -1.38 -16.21
N SER A 4 -20.72 -0.11 -16.63
CA SER A 4 -19.67 0.85 -16.32
C SER A 4 -19.53 1.10 -14.83
N ALA A 5 -20.67 1.26 -14.15
CA ALA A 5 -20.66 1.49 -12.72
C ALA A 5 -20.04 0.29 -11.98
N GLY A 6 -20.41 -0.94 -12.39
CA GLY A 6 -19.85 -2.15 -11.78
C GLY A 6 -18.37 -2.25 -12.00
N ALA A 7 -17.87 -1.94 -13.20
CA ALA A 7 -16.43 -1.97 -13.48
C ALA A 7 -15.67 -0.96 -12.64
N GLN A 8 -16.26 0.22 -12.38
CA GLN A 8 -15.61 1.26 -11.59
C GLN A 8 -15.51 0.91 -10.12
N THR A 9 -16.36 -0.01 -9.62
CA THR A 9 -16.32 -0.40 -8.21
C THR A 9 -15.38 -1.57 -7.95
N GLN A 10 -14.89 -2.24 -9.00
CA GLN A 10 -13.94 -3.33 -8.82
C GLN A 10 -12.60 -2.78 -8.37
N PRO A 11 -11.96 -3.43 -7.37
CA PRO A 11 -10.67 -2.96 -6.87
C PRO A 11 -9.59 -3.00 -7.95
N ALA A 12 -8.75 -1.98 -7.96
CA ALA A 12 -7.48 -2.05 -8.65
C ALA A 12 -6.54 -2.86 -7.77
N VAL A 13 -6.00 -3.95 -8.28
CA VAL A 13 -5.10 -4.81 -7.52
C VAL A 13 -3.67 -4.45 -7.90
N ILE A 14 -2.88 -4.04 -6.92
CA ILE A 14 -1.50 -3.63 -7.13
C ILE A 14 -0.63 -4.42 -6.17
N ARG A 15 0.40 -5.09 -6.72
CA ARG A 15 1.36 -5.83 -5.93
C ARG A 15 2.63 -5.01 -5.78
N ILE A 16 3.11 -4.86 -4.54
CA ILE A 16 4.40 -4.25 -4.25
C ILE A 16 5.29 -5.29 -3.57
N GLU A 17 6.46 -5.52 -4.14
CA GLU A 17 7.47 -6.38 -3.56
C GLU A 17 8.46 -5.53 -2.79
N MET A 18 8.81 -5.98 -1.59
CA MET A 18 9.79 -5.31 -0.73
C MET A 18 11.03 -6.19 -0.62
N SER A 19 12.18 -5.59 -0.81
CA SER A 19 13.47 -6.27 -0.65
C SER A 19 14.49 -5.25 -0.15
N GLU A 20 15.74 -5.65 0.05
CA GLU A 20 16.81 -4.76 0.49
C GLU A 20 17.30 -3.94 -0.71
N PHE A 21 17.11 -2.72 -0.77
CA PHE A 21 16.36 -1.73 -0.04
C PHE A 21 15.49 -1.01 -1.06
N ALA A 22 14.44 -1.67 -1.49
CA ALA A 22 13.61 -1.19 -2.59
C ALA A 22 12.17 -1.66 -2.48
N PHE A 23 11.28 -0.84 -3.04
CA PHE A 23 9.91 -1.24 -3.36
C PHE A 23 9.83 -1.43 -4.87
N ARG A 24 9.14 -2.48 -5.31
CA ARG A 24 8.92 -2.72 -6.75
C ARG A 24 7.45 -3.01 -7.00
N PRO A 25 6.74 -2.14 -7.71
CA PRO A 25 7.20 -0.86 -8.28
C PRO A 25 7.38 0.21 -7.22
N ALA A 26 8.21 1.20 -7.52
CA ALA A 26 8.43 2.35 -6.64
C ALA A 26 7.54 3.54 -7.01
N ALA A 27 6.73 3.41 -8.03
CA ALA A 27 5.78 4.44 -8.45
C ALA A 27 4.43 3.80 -8.72
N LEU A 28 3.40 4.33 -8.09
CA LEU A 28 2.03 3.86 -8.25
C LEU A 28 1.15 4.99 -8.73
N THR A 29 0.17 4.65 -9.57
CA THR A 29 -0.88 5.60 -9.97
C THR A 29 -2.22 5.03 -9.58
N LEU A 30 -2.98 5.78 -8.79
CA LEU A 30 -4.30 5.40 -8.32
C LEU A 30 -5.33 6.38 -8.86
N THR A 31 -6.58 5.93 -8.97
CA THR A 31 -7.70 6.77 -9.41
C THR A 31 -8.57 7.09 -8.20
N ALA A 32 -8.80 8.39 -7.97
CA ALA A 32 -9.67 8.82 -6.87
C ALA A 32 -11.05 8.19 -7.00
N GLY A 33 -11.56 7.62 -5.92
CA GLY A 33 -12.86 6.97 -5.88
C GLY A 33 -12.86 5.50 -6.26
N ARG A 34 -11.78 5.00 -6.87
CA ARG A 34 -11.71 3.58 -7.23
C ARG A 34 -11.06 2.79 -6.09
N PRO A 35 -11.73 1.77 -5.56
CA PRO A 35 -11.12 0.95 -4.50
C PRO A 35 -9.79 0.35 -4.95
N VAL A 36 -8.87 0.24 -4.01
CA VAL A 36 -7.52 -0.32 -4.23
C VAL A 36 -7.32 -1.50 -3.30
N ARG A 37 -6.74 -2.57 -3.83
CA ARG A 37 -6.20 -3.66 -3.04
C ARG A 37 -4.69 -3.68 -3.27
N LEU A 38 -3.96 -3.31 -2.24
CA LEU A 38 -2.51 -3.24 -2.28
C LEU A 38 -1.97 -4.50 -1.63
N VAL A 39 -1.25 -5.33 -2.41
CA VAL A 39 -0.68 -6.57 -1.91
C VAL A 39 0.80 -6.32 -1.66
N LEU A 40 1.19 -6.34 -0.38
CA LEU A 40 2.58 -6.15 0.02
C LEU A 40 3.20 -7.50 0.29
N VAL A 41 4.35 -7.76 -0.32
CA VAL A 41 5.08 -9.02 -0.14
C VAL A 41 6.50 -8.71 0.23
N ASN A 42 6.97 -9.22 1.37
CA ASN A 42 8.38 -9.07 1.75
C ASN A 42 9.17 -10.25 1.20
N GLU A 43 9.93 -10.00 0.13
CA GLU A 43 10.79 -10.99 -0.49
C GLU A 43 12.24 -10.84 -0.05
N GLY A 44 12.50 -9.97 0.93
CA GLY A 44 13.85 -9.73 1.43
C GLY A 44 14.26 -10.71 2.50
N GLN A 45 15.43 -10.46 3.06
CA GLN A 45 16.04 -11.29 4.10
C GLN A 45 15.78 -10.75 5.50
N ILE A 46 15.31 -9.51 5.60
CA ILE A 46 15.03 -8.85 6.88
C ILE A 46 13.64 -8.24 6.83
N ALA A 47 13.15 -7.77 7.99
CA ALA A 47 11.85 -7.11 8.07
C ALA A 47 11.86 -5.81 7.26
N HIS A 48 10.75 -5.49 6.64
CA HIS A 48 10.53 -4.23 5.94
C HIS A 48 9.19 -3.63 6.35
N GLN A 49 9.08 -2.32 6.22
CA GLN A 49 7.94 -1.57 6.69
C GLN A 49 7.40 -0.69 5.57
N PHE A 50 6.10 -0.58 5.48
CA PHE A 50 5.43 0.30 4.52
C PHE A 50 4.71 1.38 5.30
N GLU A 51 5.06 2.62 5.05
CA GLU A 51 4.47 3.75 5.73
C GLU A 51 4.23 4.88 4.74
N THR A 52 3.04 5.48 4.78
CA THR A 52 2.73 6.66 3.99
C THR A 52 1.71 7.50 4.74
N ALA A 53 1.94 8.80 4.75
CA ALA A 53 1.01 9.73 5.37
C ALA A 53 -0.39 9.65 4.73
N TYR A 54 -0.45 9.21 3.48
CA TYR A 54 -1.72 9.11 2.77
C TYR A 54 -2.72 8.19 3.48
N LEU A 55 -2.24 7.09 4.06
CA LEU A 55 -3.13 6.11 4.70
C LEU A 55 -3.47 6.45 6.14
N ARG A 56 -2.86 7.49 6.72
CA ARG A 56 -3.14 7.83 8.12
C ARG A 56 -4.53 8.41 8.34
N ALA A 57 -5.12 9.00 7.30
CA ALA A 57 -6.34 9.78 7.45
C ALA A 57 -7.50 9.24 6.61
N LEU A 58 -7.46 7.97 6.25
CA LEU A 58 -8.59 7.34 5.57
C LEU A 58 -8.76 5.90 6.05
N PRO A 59 -9.98 5.36 5.96
CA PRO A 59 -10.24 3.99 6.42
C PRO A 59 -9.43 2.98 5.61
N VAL A 60 -8.83 2.03 6.33
CA VAL A 60 -8.05 0.95 5.73
C VAL A 60 -8.53 -0.37 6.31
N ARG A 61 -8.63 -1.37 5.43
CA ARG A 61 -8.88 -2.75 5.83
C ARG A 61 -7.62 -3.56 5.56
N ILE A 62 -7.19 -4.34 6.55
CA ILE A 62 -6.08 -5.26 6.40
C ILE A 62 -6.63 -6.67 6.37
N VAL A 63 -6.25 -7.44 5.36
CA VAL A 63 -6.67 -8.84 5.23
C VAL A 63 -5.41 -9.70 5.13
N GLY A 64 -5.26 -10.63 6.05
CA GLY A 64 -4.22 -11.66 6.03
C GLY A 64 -4.89 -13.03 5.97
N ASP A 65 -4.10 -14.10 6.10
CA ASP A 65 -4.64 -15.46 6.03
C ASP A 65 -5.59 -15.75 7.18
N THR A 66 -5.27 -15.23 8.36
CA THR A 66 -6.08 -15.45 9.57
C THR A 66 -6.47 -14.13 10.23
N LEU A 67 -6.25 -13.01 9.57
CA LEU A 67 -6.48 -11.69 10.13
C LEU A 67 -7.38 -10.87 9.22
N HIS A 68 -8.35 -10.21 9.84
CA HIS A 68 -9.18 -9.22 9.17
C HIS A 68 -9.35 -8.06 10.16
N ALA A 69 -8.86 -6.88 9.81
CA ALA A 69 -8.94 -5.72 10.67
C ALA A 69 -9.37 -4.50 9.86
N GLU A 70 -10.21 -3.65 10.47
CA GLU A 70 -10.62 -2.37 9.87
C GLU A 70 -10.23 -1.26 10.84
N MET A 71 -9.70 -0.18 10.28
CA MET A 71 -9.21 0.92 11.10
C MET A 71 -9.45 2.26 10.42
N PRO A 72 -9.58 3.35 11.18
CA PRO A 72 -9.82 4.68 10.59
C PRO A 72 -8.60 5.26 9.88
N GLY A 73 -7.43 4.67 10.08
CA GLY A 73 -6.20 5.06 9.41
C GLY A 73 -5.11 4.08 9.77
N LEU A 74 -4.09 4.01 8.91
CA LEU A 74 -2.97 3.10 9.11
C LEU A 74 -1.68 3.89 9.29
N GLU A 75 -0.99 3.67 10.42
CA GLU A 75 0.29 4.30 10.68
C GLU A 75 1.38 3.67 9.83
N PHE A 76 1.53 2.36 9.94
CA PHE A 76 2.46 1.58 9.12
C PHE A 76 2.11 0.10 9.21
N ILE A 77 2.70 -0.68 8.31
CA ILE A 77 2.66 -2.13 8.43
C ILE A 77 4.07 -2.67 8.24
N ARG A 78 4.46 -3.61 9.10
CA ARG A 78 5.77 -4.24 9.05
C ARG A 78 5.58 -5.73 8.79
N LEU A 79 6.36 -6.24 7.83
CA LEU A 79 6.32 -7.65 7.46
C LEU A 79 7.68 -8.28 7.67
N ASN A 80 7.70 -9.44 8.28
CA ASN A 80 8.89 -10.28 8.35
C ASN A 80 9.17 -10.90 6.98
N PRO A 81 10.40 -11.42 6.75
CA PRO A 81 10.70 -12.09 5.48
C PRO A 81 9.66 -13.16 5.15
N GLY A 82 9.18 -13.17 3.92
CA GLY A 82 8.14 -14.09 3.46
C GLY A 82 6.73 -13.65 3.79
N GLY A 83 6.54 -12.58 4.56
CA GLY A 83 5.22 -12.11 4.95
C GLY A 83 4.49 -11.43 3.80
N THR A 84 3.17 -11.57 3.80
CA THR A 84 2.28 -10.92 2.82
C THR A 84 1.11 -10.29 3.56
N ALA A 85 0.71 -9.10 3.12
CA ALA A 85 -0.49 -8.45 3.62
C ALA A 85 -1.23 -7.77 2.49
N ARG A 86 -2.55 -7.70 2.61
CA ARG A 86 -3.40 -6.98 1.67
C ARG A 86 -4.03 -5.81 2.39
N LEU A 87 -3.85 -4.62 1.83
CA LEU A 87 -4.46 -3.40 2.33
C LEU A 87 -5.55 -2.98 1.34
N GLU A 88 -6.75 -2.70 1.85
CA GLU A 88 -7.86 -2.26 1.02
C GLU A 88 -8.31 -0.88 1.48
N PHE A 89 -8.44 0.04 0.53
CA PHE A 89 -8.87 1.40 0.82
C PHE A 89 -9.40 2.06 -0.45
N VAL A 90 -10.10 3.17 -0.27
CA VAL A 90 -10.61 3.97 -1.40
C VAL A 90 -9.91 5.31 -1.35
N PRO A 91 -9.01 5.59 -2.30
CA PRO A 91 -8.33 6.88 -2.34
C PRO A 91 -9.33 7.98 -2.70
N ARG A 92 -9.24 9.13 -2.02
CA ARG A 92 -10.15 10.26 -2.26
C ARG A 92 -9.38 11.50 -2.66
N ARG A 93 -8.33 11.84 -1.89
CA ARG A 93 -7.59 13.07 -2.10
C ARG A 93 -6.58 12.89 -3.23
N LYS A 94 -6.64 13.77 -4.23
CA LYS A 94 -5.71 13.75 -5.35
C LYS A 94 -4.39 14.37 -4.94
N GLY A 95 -3.31 13.94 -5.58
CA GLY A 95 -1.97 14.48 -5.33
C GLY A 95 -0.89 13.42 -5.40
N ARG A 96 0.30 13.80 -4.97
CA ARG A 96 1.47 12.92 -4.95
C ARG A 96 1.93 12.77 -3.51
N PHE A 97 2.16 11.54 -3.11
CA PHE A 97 2.48 11.21 -1.72
C PHE A 97 3.61 10.21 -1.69
N VAL A 98 4.54 10.37 -0.74
CA VAL A 98 5.67 9.46 -0.59
C VAL A 98 5.25 8.28 0.27
N PHE A 99 5.73 7.09 -0.07
CA PHE A 99 5.75 5.97 0.86
C PHE A 99 7.20 5.55 1.07
N ALA A 100 7.48 4.95 2.22
CA ALA A 100 8.86 4.63 2.57
C ALA A 100 8.90 3.48 3.57
N CYS A 101 10.05 2.81 3.63
CA CYS A 101 10.36 1.94 4.74
C CYS A 101 11.04 2.79 5.82
N THR A 102 10.43 2.86 7.00
CA THR A 102 10.89 3.75 8.05
C THR A 102 11.71 3.01 9.12
N ILE A 103 12.09 1.76 8.85
CA ILE A 103 13.09 1.08 9.66
C ILE A 103 14.41 1.81 9.49
N GLU A 104 15.13 2.00 10.60
CA GLU A 104 16.34 2.80 10.62
C GLU A 104 17.31 2.42 9.50
N GLY A 105 17.74 3.42 8.73
CA GLY A 105 18.68 3.26 7.64
C GLY A 105 18.09 2.84 6.30
N HIS A 106 16.89 2.28 6.27
CA HIS A 106 16.33 1.73 5.04
C HIS A 106 15.92 2.83 4.05
N ARG A 107 15.28 3.88 4.55
CA ARG A 107 14.87 4.99 3.71
C ARG A 107 16.08 5.68 3.09
N GLU A 108 17.13 5.88 3.87
CA GLU A 108 18.37 6.51 3.43
C GLU A 108 19.07 5.64 2.38
N ALA A 109 18.89 4.34 2.42
CA ALA A 109 19.42 3.42 1.43
C ALA A 109 18.59 3.39 0.13
N GLY A 110 17.52 4.20 0.07
CA GLY A 110 16.70 4.32 -1.15
C GLY A 110 15.35 3.63 -1.10
N MET A 111 14.98 3.06 0.04
CA MET A 111 13.73 2.30 0.14
C MET A 111 12.54 3.23 0.31
N ARG A 112 12.13 3.82 -0.79
CA ARG A 112 11.00 4.77 -0.85
C ARG A 112 10.38 4.77 -2.24
N GLY A 113 9.17 5.30 -2.33
CA GLY A 113 8.47 5.42 -3.59
C GLY A 113 7.45 6.54 -3.54
N VAL A 114 6.69 6.66 -4.62
CA VAL A 114 5.69 7.72 -4.77
C VAL A 114 4.38 7.10 -5.24
N LEU A 115 3.29 7.50 -4.61
CA LEU A 115 1.97 7.19 -5.14
C LEU A 115 1.32 8.48 -5.62
N GLU A 116 0.74 8.42 -6.79
CA GLU A 116 0.01 9.53 -7.37
C GLU A 116 -1.47 9.16 -7.43
N VAL A 117 -2.33 10.04 -6.93
CA VAL A 117 -3.78 9.87 -7.00
C VAL A 117 -4.32 10.91 -7.97
N ARG A 118 -4.94 10.43 -9.03
CA ARG A 118 -5.52 11.29 -10.07
C ARG A 118 -7.02 11.36 -10.02
#